data_38fbeef77025234f04acef4b6ec2e323
#
_entry.id   38fbeef77025234f04acef4b6ec2e323
#
_cell.length_a   1.000
_cell.length_b   1.000
_cell.length_c   1.000
_cell.angle_alpha   90.00
_cell.angle_beta   90.00
_cell.angle_gamma   90.00
#
_symmetry.space_group_name_H-M   'P 1'
#
loop_
_entity.id
_entity.type
_entity.pdbx_description
1 polymer ?
#
loop_
_entity_poly.entity_id
_entity_poly.type
_entity_poly.pdbx_seq_one_letter_code
_entity_poly.pdbx_strand_id
1 'polypeptide(L)'
;KLKHKEISFFDTENRDLRKAGFLIRQKVKYKKGQKIPGFEYGVKYRRTDPANALAVDLILHDGYTPKDETIELESDVVYFSRNNGSAETTYSVSNSTLLDEAPEMRLGSFADIYPALGKLGIPETAPLTKVAGVSADEWMVVPGKLDFGDGLFGRVDMTVWIIPTRDGELRIPEFSFDHPFVDGKQYNKDAMSRCTQFIVKLQEFEPNWVVPGALKAAFLFELEQ
;
A
#
# COMPACT_ATOMS: atom_id res chain seq x y z
N LYS A 1 -6.82 19.00 -3.33
CA LYS A 1 -5.51 19.28 -3.93
C LYS A 1 -5.01 18.03 -4.62
N LEU A 2 -4.59 18.14 -5.91
CA LEU A 2 -4.01 17.03 -6.65
C LEU A 2 -2.58 16.75 -6.13
N LYS A 3 -2.29 15.48 -5.85
CA LYS A 3 -0.95 14.99 -5.50
C LYS A 3 -0.46 14.10 -6.64
N HIS A 4 0.83 14.18 -6.95
CA HIS A 4 1.50 13.35 -7.94
C HIS A 4 2.71 12.68 -7.33
N LYS A 5 2.85 11.37 -7.53
CA LYS A 5 3.98 10.55 -7.09
C LYS A 5 4.28 9.50 -8.16
N GLU A 6 5.53 9.13 -8.26
CA GLU A 6 5.94 7.90 -8.93
C GLU A 6 6.14 6.81 -7.88
N ILE A 7 5.57 5.64 -8.11
CA ILE A 7 5.59 4.49 -7.22
C ILE A 7 6.33 3.34 -7.92
N SER A 8 7.33 2.79 -7.26
CA SER A 8 8.03 1.58 -7.70
C SER A 8 8.02 0.55 -6.57
N PHE A 9 7.94 -0.73 -6.93
CA PHE A 9 8.17 -1.84 -6.02
C PHE A 9 9.44 -2.58 -6.40
N PHE A 10 10.10 -3.16 -5.39
CA PHE A 10 11.33 -3.91 -5.58
C PHE A 10 11.22 -5.27 -4.91
N ASP A 11 11.73 -6.29 -5.59
CA ASP A 11 11.80 -7.66 -5.08
C ASP A 11 13.00 -8.38 -5.71
N THR A 12 13.34 -9.54 -5.19
CA THR A 12 14.23 -10.47 -5.88
C THR A 12 13.57 -10.97 -7.18
N GLU A 13 14.36 -11.52 -8.07
CA GLU A 13 13.85 -12.16 -9.30
C GLU A 13 12.82 -13.24 -8.98
N ASN A 14 13.04 -14.01 -7.92
CA ASN A 14 12.15 -15.08 -7.48
C ASN A 14 10.94 -14.60 -6.65
N ARG A 15 10.77 -13.31 -6.43
CA ARG A 15 9.70 -12.74 -5.58
C ARG A 15 9.76 -13.23 -4.13
N ASP A 16 10.94 -13.38 -3.58
CA ASP A 16 11.13 -13.94 -2.24
C ASP A 16 10.56 -13.03 -1.15
N LEU A 17 10.66 -11.69 -1.31
CA LEU A 17 10.08 -10.74 -0.37
C LEU A 17 8.55 -10.85 -0.36
N ARG A 18 7.91 -10.85 -1.54
CA ARG A 18 6.46 -11.01 -1.67
C ARG A 18 5.98 -12.33 -1.06
N LYS A 19 6.67 -13.44 -1.34
CA LYS A 19 6.38 -14.77 -0.75
C LYS A 19 6.47 -14.73 0.77
N ALA A 20 7.46 -14.00 1.31
CA ALA A 20 7.62 -13.78 2.73
C ALA A 20 6.63 -12.77 3.33
N GLY A 21 5.81 -12.10 2.51
CA GLY A 21 4.81 -11.10 2.90
C GLY A 21 5.33 -9.68 2.98
N PHE A 22 6.54 -9.42 2.51
CA PHE A 22 7.14 -8.08 2.48
C PHE A 22 6.97 -7.43 1.12
N LEU A 23 6.87 -6.11 1.15
CA LEU A 23 6.88 -5.23 -0.03
C LEU A 23 7.84 -4.09 0.24
N ILE A 24 8.85 -3.92 -0.61
CA ILE A 24 9.68 -2.72 -0.64
C ILE A 24 9.09 -1.77 -1.66
N ARG A 25 8.78 -0.55 -1.23
CA ARG A 25 8.18 0.49 -2.06
C ARG A 25 9.02 1.75 -2.03
N GLN A 26 9.33 2.28 -3.21
CA GLN A 26 9.88 3.62 -3.38
C GLN A 26 8.76 4.57 -3.81
N LYS A 27 8.75 5.77 -3.26
CA LYS A 27 7.91 6.87 -3.71
C LYS A 27 8.78 8.08 -4.04
N VAL A 28 8.57 8.63 -5.22
CA VAL A 28 9.15 9.90 -5.66
C VAL A 28 8.02 10.91 -5.77
N LYS A 29 8.14 12.04 -5.08
CA LYS A 29 7.08 13.05 -5.06
C LYS A 29 7.33 14.12 -6.11
N TYR A 30 6.23 14.66 -6.65
CA TYR A 30 6.25 15.77 -7.60
C TYR A 30 5.45 16.95 -7.06
N LYS A 31 5.90 18.16 -7.34
CA LYS A 31 5.20 19.41 -7.04
C LYS A 31 5.22 20.29 -8.28
N LYS A 32 4.04 20.63 -8.80
CA LYS A 32 3.89 21.40 -10.05
C LYS A 32 4.69 20.80 -11.22
N GLY A 33 4.69 19.49 -11.37
CA GLY A 33 5.40 18.76 -12.42
C GLY A 33 6.91 18.58 -12.20
N GLN A 34 7.48 19.13 -11.14
CA GLN A 34 8.90 18.99 -10.83
C GLN A 34 9.11 17.94 -9.74
N LYS A 35 10.11 17.09 -9.92
CA LYS A 35 10.53 16.11 -8.91
C LYS A 35 11.03 16.84 -7.65
N ILE A 36 10.50 16.41 -6.50
CA ILE A 36 11.03 16.85 -5.19
C ILE A 36 12.26 16.00 -4.90
N PRO A 37 13.39 16.62 -4.44
CA PRO A 37 14.58 15.88 -4.05
C PRO A 37 14.30 14.81 -2.99
N GLY A 38 15.10 13.75 -3.02
CA GLY A 38 14.99 12.62 -2.11
C GLY A 38 14.01 11.54 -2.56
N PHE A 39 14.11 10.41 -1.88
CA PHE A 39 13.32 9.22 -2.12
C PHE A 39 12.69 8.77 -0.80
N GLU A 40 11.41 8.46 -0.82
CA GLU A 40 10.75 7.79 0.29
C GLU A 40 10.78 6.29 0.03
N TYR A 41 11.54 5.56 0.86
CA TYR A 41 11.51 4.11 0.86
C TYR A 41 10.69 3.61 2.03
N GLY A 42 9.79 2.67 1.76
CA GLY A 42 8.97 2.05 2.77
C GLY A 42 8.99 0.54 2.64
N VAL A 43 8.96 -0.13 3.78
CA VAL A 43 8.72 -1.56 3.88
C VAL A 43 7.35 -1.77 4.49
N LYS A 44 6.53 -2.60 3.85
CA LYS A 44 5.22 -3.03 4.32
C LYS A 44 5.23 -4.55 4.48
N TYR A 45 4.81 -5.03 5.62
CA TYR A 45 4.58 -6.45 5.88
C TYR A 45 3.09 -6.72 5.98
N ARG A 46 2.60 -7.75 5.30
CA ARG A 46 1.17 -8.03 5.16
C ARG A 46 0.84 -9.48 5.44
N ARG A 47 -0.24 -9.72 6.23
CA ARG A 47 -0.79 -11.04 6.54
C ARG A 47 -2.31 -10.97 6.67
N THR A 48 -2.96 -12.12 6.51
CA THR A 48 -4.40 -12.27 6.78
C THR A 48 -4.69 -12.45 8.27
N ASP A 49 -3.72 -12.93 9.03
CA ASP A 49 -3.80 -13.06 10.48
C ASP A 49 -3.20 -11.82 11.16
N PRO A 50 -3.94 -11.11 12.03
CA PRO A 50 -3.47 -9.89 12.67
C PRO A 50 -2.29 -10.11 13.63
N ALA A 51 -2.27 -11.23 14.36
CA ALA A 51 -1.18 -11.52 15.28
C ALA A 51 0.14 -11.72 14.55
N ASN A 52 0.09 -12.42 13.41
CA ASN A 52 1.25 -12.60 12.53
C ASN A 52 1.71 -11.28 11.90
N ALA A 53 0.76 -10.40 11.52
CA ALA A 53 1.11 -9.08 10.99
C ALA A 53 1.83 -8.23 12.03
N LEU A 54 1.35 -8.25 13.28
CA LEU A 54 1.91 -7.47 14.40
C LEU A 54 3.21 -8.04 14.96
N ALA A 55 3.55 -9.30 14.66
CA ALA A 55 4.77 -9.94 15.16
C ALA A 55 6.06 -9.44 14.50
N VAL A 56 5.95 -8.68 13.39
CA VAL A 56 7.11 -8.15 12.68
C VAL A 56 7.47 -6.78 13.21
N ASP A 57 8.73 -6.64 13.60
CA ASP A 57 9.32 -5.37 13.99
C ASP A 57 9.92 -4.68 12.77
N LEU A 58 9.33 -3.55 12.35
CA LEU A 58 9.80 -2.70 11.27
C LEU A 58 10.51 -1.44 11.79
N ILE A 59 11.06 -1.47 13.00
CA ILE A 59 11.90 -0.38 13.50
C ILE A 59 13.12 -0.22 12.57
N LEU A 60 13.42 1.02 12.26
CA LEU A 60 14.62 1.36 11.48
C LEU A 60 15.86 1.16 12.33
N HIS A 61 16.96 0.76 11.67
CA HIS A 61 18.28 0.74 12.31
C HIS A 61 18.72 2.15 12.70
N ASP A 62 19.57 2.23 13.73
CA ASP A 62 20.18 3.48 14.18
C ASP A 62 20.85 4.22 13.02
N GLY A 63 20.61 5.54 12.94
CA GLY A 63 21.11 6.39 11.86
C GLY A 63 20.06 6.67 10.76
N TYR A 64 18.95 5.95 10.74
CA TYR A 64 17.83 6.24 9.84
C TYR A 64 16.66 6.85 10.60
N THR A 65 16.09 7.90 10.04
CA THR A 65 14.95 8.59 10.65
C THR A 65 13.64 8.13 9.99
N PRO A 66 12.65 7.67 10.78
CA PRO A 66 11.34 7.37 10.22
C PRO A 66 10.70 8.65 9.66
N LYS A 67 10.02 8.50 8.53
CA LYS A 67 9.28 9.60 7.91
C LYS A 67 8.12 10.07 8.79
N ASP A 68 7.45 9.14 9.42
CA ASP A 68 6.31 9.37 10.31
C ASP A 68 6.70 8.94 11.75
N GLU A 69 6.15 9.59 12.75
CA GLU A 69 6.53 9.36 14.16
C GLU A 69 6.23 7.94 14.65
N THR A 70 5.30 7.25 13.98
CA THR A 70 4.86 5.91 14.37
C THR A 70 4.88 4.96 13.19
N ILE A 71 5.07 3.67 13.50
CA ILE A 71 4.81 2.58 12.55
C ILE A 71 3.32 2.57 12.23
N GLU A 72 2.99 2.58 10.94
CA GLU A 72 1.60 2.51 10.48
C GLU A 72 1.06 1.08 10.62
N LEU A 73 -0.08 0.95 11.28
CA LEU A 73 -0.89 -0.26 11.30
C LEU A 73 -2.12 -0.04 10.44
N GLU A 74 -2.37 -0.94 9.52
CA GLU A 74 -3.53 -0.85 8.63
C GLU A 74 -4.26 -2.18 8.57
N SER A 75 -5.56 -2.08 8.42
CA SER A 75 -6.43 -3.19 8.08
C SER A 75 -7.13 -2.84 6.76
N ASP A 76 -6.70 -3.48 5.69
CA ASP A 76 -7.30 -3.34 4.37
C ASP A 76 -8.47 -4.32 4.26
N VAL A 77 -9.69 -3.80 4.11
CA VAL A 77 -10.90 -4.59 3.95
C VAL A 77 -11.40 -4.48 2.51
N VAL A 78 -11.46 -5.61 1.83
CA VAL A 78 -11.94 -5.71 0.45
C VAL A 78 -13.25 -6.49 0.44
N TYR A 79 -14.28 -5.93 -0.14
CA TYR A 79 -15.60 -6.55 -0.24
C TYR A 79 -15.81 -7.18 -1.60
N PHE A 80 -16.43 -8.37 -1.61
CA PHE A 80 -16.81 -9.12 -2.79
C PHE A 80 -18.34 -9.17 -2.90
N SER A 81 -18.93 -8.22 -3.62
CA SER A 81 -20.40 -8.14 -3.76
C SER A 81 -21.01 -9.39 -4.40
N ARG A 82 -20.27 -10.04 -5.31
CA ARG A 82 -20.72 -11.24 -6.02
C ARG A 82 -20.78 -12.50 -5.16
N ASN A 83 -20.17 -12.51 -3.98
CA ASN A 83 -20.09 -13.64 -3.06
C ASN A 83 -20.88 -13.36 -1.77
N ASN A 84 -22.14 -12.98 -1.88
CA ASN A 84 -23.02 -12.67 -0.73
C ASN A 84 -22.46 -11.61 0.24
N GLY A 85 -21.68 -10.65 -0.29
CA GLY A 85 -21.11 -9.59 0.54
C GLY A 85 -19.98 -10.04 1.46
N SER A 86 -19.30 -11.16 1.15
CA SER A 86 -18.12 -11.57 1.89
C SER A 86 -17.04 -10.51 1.83
N ALA A 87 -16.25 -10.37 2.89
CA ALA A 87 -15.13 -9.47 2.97
C ALA A 87 -13.86 -10.24 3.31
N GLU A 88 -12.76 -9.86 2.66
CA GLU A 88 -11.43 -10.30 3.06
C GLU A 88 -10.72 -9.15 3.76
N THR A 89 -10.09 -9.45 4.88
CA THR A 89 -9.29 -8.49 5.63
C THR A 89 -7.83 -8.89 5.58
N THR A 90 -6.99 -7.93 5.22
CA THR A 90 -5.54 -8.07 5.27
C THR A 90 -4.99 -7.06 6.25
N TYR A 91 -4.17 -7.52 7.17
CA TYR A 91 -3.50 -6.66 8.15
C TYR A 91 -2.09 -6.38 7.70
N SER A 92 -1.65 -5.16 7.91
CA SER A 92 -0.29 -4.77 7.55
C SER A 92 0.33 -3.81 8.54
N VAL A 93 1.66 -3.93 8.63
CA VAL A 93 2.52 -3.02 9.35
C VAL A 93 3.44 -2.37 8.32
N SER A 94 3.63 -1.08 8.39
CA SER A 94 4.57 -0.39 7.50
C SER A 94 5.37 0.70 8.20
N ASN A 95 6.59 0.90 7.73
CA ASN A 95 7.45 2.01 8.12
C ASN A 95 8.16 2.57 6.89
N SER A 96 8.46 3.85 6.89
CA SER A 96 9.11 4.53 5.77
C SER A 96 10.20 5.49 6.27
N THR A 97 11.24 5.65 5.46
CA THR A 97 12.30 6.65 5.67
C THR A 97 12.49 7.50 4.42
N LEU A 98 13.07 8.67 4.60
CA LEU A 98 13.47 9.56 3.51
C LEU A 98 14.99 9.47 3.35
N LEU A 99 15.44 9.23 2.14
CA LEU A 99 16.86 9.18 1.77
C LEU A 99 17.12 10.20 0.67
N ASP A 100 18.25 10.89 0.76
CA ASP A 100 18.69 11.85 -0.27
C ASP A 100 19.12 11.12 -1.53
N GLU A 101 19.72 9.94 -1.39
CA GLU A 101 20.19 9.08 -2.46
C GLU A 101 19.54 7.70 -2.40
N ALA A 102 19.42 7.05 -3.55
CA ALA A 102 18.93 5.67 -3.61
C ALA A 102 20.01 4.73 -3.05
N PRO A 103 19.63 3.77 -2.17
CA PRO A 103 20.55 2.74 -1.73
C PRO A 103 20.94 1.83 -2.89
N GLU A 104 22.03 1.10 -2.74
CA GLU A 104 22.36 0.02 -3.65
C GLU A 104 21.20 -1.00 -3.69
N MET A 105 20.78 -1.38 -4.91
CA MET A 105 19.60 -2.27 -5.11
C MET A 105 19.95 -3.73 -4.83
N ARG A 106 20.27 -4.03 -3.58
CA ARG A 106 20.48 -5.38 -3.04
C ARG A 106 19.83 -5.49 -1.66
N LEU A 107 19.48 -6.71 -1.27
CA LEU A 107 18.76 -6.96 -0.02
C LEU A 107 19.52 -6.42 1.20
N GLY A 108 20.84 -6.60 1.27
CA GLY A 108 21.67 -6.17 2.39
C GLY A 108 21.54 -4.68 2.67
N SER A 109 21.53 -3.82 1.63
CA SER A 109 21.36 -2.38 1.81
C SER A 109 19.98 -2.02 2.40
N PHE A 110 18.96 -2.78 2.12
CA PHE A 110 17.65 -2.61 2.76
C PHE A 110 17.57 -3.26 4.14
N ALA A 111 18.32 -4.34 4.39
CA ALA A 111 18.45 -4.94 5.72
C ALA A 111 19.22 -4.02 6.69
N ASP A 112 20.16 -3.24 6.18
CA ASP A 112 20.85 -2.18 6.95
C ASP A 112 19.87 -1.08 7.40
N ILE A 113 18.79 -0.83 6.64
CA ILE A 113 17.76 0.15 6.99
C ILE A 113 16.67 -0.52 7.84
N TYR A 114 16.22 -1.70 7.44
CA TYR A 114 15.15 -2.48 8.06
C TYR A 114 15.66 -3.86 8.50
N PRO A 115 16.14 -4.02 9.73
CA PRO A 115 16.76 -5.28 10.19
C PRO A 115 15.88 -6.52 10.07
N ALA A 116 14.56 -6.34 10.01
CA ALA A 116 13.61 -7.44 9.79
C ALA A 116 13.86 -8.18 8.47
N LEU A 117 14.35 -7.49 7.42
CA LEU A 117 14.63 -8.10 6.12
C LEU A 117 15.84 -9.04 6.17
N GLY A 118 16.84 -8.75 7.00
CA GLY A 118 18.02 -9.61 7.20
C GLY A 118 17.70 -10.96 7.86
N LYS A 119 16.51 -11.08 8.46
CA LYS A 119 16.07 -12.32 9.13
C LYS A 119 15.38 -13.32 8.19
N LEU A 120 15.24 -12.99 6.91
CA LEU A 120 14.48 -13.80 5.93
C LEU A 120 15.24 -15.01 5.39
N GLY A 121 16.55 -15.13 5.68
CA GLY A 121 17.38 -16.19 5.12
C GLY A 121 17.70 -16.04 3.64
N ILE A 122 17.37 -14.90 3.05
CA ILE A 122 17.74 -14.55 1.67
C ILE A 122 19.15 -13.94 1.71
N PRO A 123 20.05 -14.28 0.78
CA PRO A 123 21.41 -13.71 0.77
C PRO A 123 21.39 -12.16 0.71
N GLU A 124 22.20 -11.50 1.52
CA GLU A 124 22.31 -10.03 1.50
C GLU A 124 22.80 -9.47 0.16
N THR A 125 23.52 -10.29 -0.61
CA THR A 125 23.96 -9.94 -1.96
C THR A 125 22.88 -10.09 -3.01
N ALA A 126 21.69 -10.63 -2.65
CA ALA A 126 20.60 -10.83 -3.59
C ALA A 126 20.18 -9.49 -4.22
N PRO A 127 20.22 -9.37 -5.56
CA PRO A 127 19.83 -8.15 -6.23
C PRO A 127 18.32 -7.92 -6.09
N LEU A 128 17.95 -6.67 -5.90
CA LEU A 128 16.56 -6.22 -5.93
C LEU A 128 16.28 -5.53 -7.25
N THR A 129 15.34 -6.05 -7.99
CA THR A 129 14.90 -5.48 -9.26
C THR A 129 13.56 -4.81 -9.12
N LYS A 130 13.32 -3.81 -9.97
CA LYS A 130 12.01 -3.17 -10.04
C LYS A 130 11.00 -4.15 -10.59
N VAL A 131 9.90 -4.36 -9.87
CA VAL A 131 8.79 -5.23 -10.29
C VAL A 131 8.24 -4.77 -11.64
N ALA A 132 8.05 -5.69 -12.56
CA ALA A 132 7.68 -5.45 -13.98
C ALA A 132 8.61 -4.48 -14.74
N GLY A 133 9.77 -4.10 -14.18
CA GLY A 133 10.68 -3.14 -14.77
C GLY A 133 10.16 -1.70 -14.85
N VAL A 134 8.95 -1.43 -14.35
CA VAL A 134 8.24 -0.15 -14.52
C VAL A 134 7.89 0.52 -13.19
N SER A 135 7.55 1.79 -13.26
CA SER A 135 6.96 2.56 -12.16
C SER A 135 5.53 2.93 -12.52
N ALA A 136 4.68 3.08 -11.53
CA ALA A 136 3.34 3.65 -11.70
C ALA A 136 3.35 5.14 -11.38
N ASP A 137 2.82 5.97 -12.26
CA ASP A 137 2.48 7.36 -11.96
C ASP A 137 1.17 7.39 -11.17
N GLU A 138 1.23 7.78 -9.90
CA GLU A 138 0.06 7.92 -9.03
C GLU A 138 -0.42 9.36 -9.00
N TRP A 139 -1.65 9.56 -9.45
CA TRP A 139 -2.39 10.80 -9.29
C TRP A 139 -3.49 10.61 -8.25
N MET A 140 -3.51 11.45 -7.22
CA MET A 140 -4.40 11.30 -6.07
C MET A 140 -5.07 12.61 -5.70
N VAL A 141 -6.35 12.53 -5.36
CA VAL A 141 -7.12 13.61 -4.75
C VAL A 141 -7.82 13.10 -3.50
N VAL A 142 -8.02 14.00 -2.53
CA VAL A 142 -8.84 13.79 -1.34
C VAL A 142 -10.07 14.71 -1.49
N PRO A 143 -11.18 14.23 -2.04
CA PRO A 143 -12.35 15.08 -2.30
C PRO A 143 -13.11 15.47 -1.03
N GLY A 144 -13.01 14.67 0.02
CA GLY A 144 -13.73 14.94 1.26
C GLY A 144 -13.81 13.73 2.19
N LYS A 145 -14.90 13.69 2.94
CA LYS A 145 -15.20 12.62 3.90
C LYS A 145 -16.62 12.11 3.66
N LEU A 146 -16.81 10.82 3.91
CA LEU A 146 -18.12 10.19 4.04
C LEU A 146 -18.52 10.18 5.50
N ASP A 147 -19.75 10.56 5.81
CA ASP A 147 -20.32 10.48 7.14
C ASP A 147 -21.24 9.25 7.24
N PHE A 148 -20.84 8.29 8.04
CA PHE A 148 -21.60 7.07 8.30
C PHE A 148 -22.47 7.17 9.56
N GLY A 149 -22.50 8.36 10.21
CA GLY A 149 -23.21 8.62 11.46
C GLY A 149 -22.44 8.16 12.70
N ASP A 150 -22.95 8.56 13.86
CA ASP A 150 -22.40 8.17 15.17
C ASP A 150 -20.89 8.48 15.33
N GLY A 151 -20.42 9.52 14.62
CA GLY A 151 -19.02 9.96 14.67
C GLY A 151 -18.06 9.09 13.85
N LEU A 152 -18.56 8.20 13.00
CA LEU A 152 -17.76 7.44 12.04
C LEU A 152 -17.68 8.20 10.71
N PHE A 153 -16.49 8.70 10.40
CA PHE A 153 -16.19 9.39 9.14
C PHE A 153 -15.13 8.62 8.37
N GLY A 154 -15.36 8.39 7.08
CA GLY A 154 -14.37 7.87 6.16
C GLY A 154 -13.75 8.98 5.32
N ARG A 155 -12.43 9.20 5.41
CA ARG A 155 -11.71 10.07 4.49
C ARG A 155 -11.63 9.40 3.14
N VAL A 156 -12.10 10.07 2.10
CA VAL A 156 -12.10 9.52 0.73
C VAL A 156 -10.79 9.81 0.04
N ASP A 157 -10.17 8.80 -0.52
CA ASP A 157 -9.05 8.89 -1.43
C ASP A 157 -9.48 8.36 -2.82
N MET A 158 -9.25 9.17 -3.84
CA MET A 158 -9.42 8.77 -5.24
C MET A 158 -8.06 8.83 -5.91
N THR A 159 -7.61 7.69 -6.42
CA THR A 159 -6.30 7.59 -7.07
C THR A 159 -6.44 7.00 -8.47
N VAL A 160 -5.51 7.36 -9.34
CA VAL A 160 -5.31 6.69 -10.63
C VAL A 160 -3.83 6.35 -10.72
N TRP A 161 -3.55 5.08 -10.97
CA TRP A 161 -2.22 4.65 -11.40
C TRP A 161 -2.18 4.58 -12.91
N ILE A 162 -1.15 5.19 -13.49
CA ILE A 162 -0.83 5.08 -14.91
C ILE A 162 0.48 4.29 -14.99
N ILE A 163 0.39 3.11 -15.57
CA ILE A 163 1.51 2.17 -15.65
C ILE A 163 1.87 1.99 -17.12
N PRO A 164 3.10 2.30 -17.54
CA PRO A 164 3.55 2.03 -18.91
C PRO A 164 3.56 0.52 -19.16
N THR A 165 3.06 0.11 -20.32
CA THR A 165 3.06 -1.27 -20.78
C THR A 165 3.69 -1.33 -22.17
N ARG A 166 3.94 -2.54 -22.68
CA ARG A 166 4.49 -2.74 -24.03
C ARG A 166 3.61 -2.13 -25.12
N ASP A 167 2.28 -2.17 -24.91
CA ASP A 167 1.28 -1.78 -25.92
C ASP A 167 0.62 -0.42 -25.62
N GLY A 168 1.21 0.36 -24.70
CA GLY A 168 0.69 1.66 -24.32
C GLY A 168 0.75 1.90 -22.82
N GLU A 169 -0.41 2.18 -22.19
CA GLU A 169 -0.50 2.39 -20.76
C GLU A 169 -1.73 1.69 -20.16
N LEU A 170 -1.56 1.13 -18.98
CA LEU A 170 -2.65 0.62 -18.14
C LEU A 170 -3.04 1.69 -17.13
N ARG A 171 -4.33 2.02 -17.05
CA ARG A 171 -4.88 2.95 -16.07
C ARG A 171 -5.72 2.20 -15.05
N ILE A 172 -5.34 2.33 -13.79
CA ILE A 172 -6.03 1.67 -12.68
C ILE A 172 -6.58 2.74 -11.75
N PRO A 173 -7.87 3.10 -11.87
CA PRO A 173 -8.52 3.94 -10.90
C PRO A 173 -8.81 3.15 -9.63
N GLU A 174 -8.72 3.82 -8.48
CA GLU A 174 -9.12 3.27 -7.19
C GLU A 174 -9.91 4.31 -6.42
N PHE A 175 -11.00 3.85 -5.85
CA PHE A 175 -11.75 4.56 -4.83
C PHE A 175 -11.54 3.82 -3.51
N SER A 176 -11.09 4.53 -2.51
CA SER A 176 -10.96 4.00 -1.15
C SER A 176 -11.38 5.05 -0.13
N PHE A 177 -11.70 4.62 1.05
CA PHE A 177 -11.80 5.50 2.20
C PHE A 177 -11.23 4.81 3.44
N ASP A 178 -10.65 5.60 4.29
CA ASP A 178 -10.07 5.17 5.55
C ASP A 178 -10.72 5.91 6.72
N HIS A 179 -10.80 5.24 7.86
CA HIS A 179 -11.08 5.85 9.14
C HIS A 179 -9.96 5.51 10.13
N PRO A 180 -9.50 6.47 10.95
CA PRO A 180 -8.43 6.21 11.88
C PRO A 180 -8.89 5.21 12.96
N PHE A 181 -8.01 4.27 13.27
CA PHE A 181 -8.15 3.50 14.50
C PHE A 181 -7.84 4.44 15.68
N VAL A 182 -8.74 4.49 16.64
CA VAL A 182 -8.54 5.23 17.88
C VAL A 182 -8.59 4.21 19.02
N ASP A 183 -7.49 4.09 19.74
CA ASP A 183 -7.38 3.15 20.85
C ASP A 183 -8.49 3.35 21.88
N GLY A 184 -9.10 2.26 22.33
CA GLY A 184 -10.24 2.27 23.25
C GLY A 184 -11.58 2.75 22.67
N LYS A 185 -11.62 3.18 21.39
CA LYS A 185 -12.87 3.59 20.75
C LYS A 185 -13.49 2.42 19.96
N GLN A 186 -14.66 1.99 20.40
CA GLN A 186 -15.53 1.11 19.62
C GLN A 186 -16.49 1.96 18.80
N TYR A 187 -16.51 1.75 17.49
CA TYR A 187 -17.51 2.37 16.63
C TYR A 187 -18.85 1.67 16.78
N ASN A 188 -19.93 2.46 16.65
CA ASN A 188 -21.29 1.93 16.67
C ASN A 188 -21.48 0.90 15.55
N LYS A 189 -22.12 -0.25 15.87
CA LYS A 189 -22.35 -1.34 14.91
C LYS A 189 -23.19 -0.89 13.71
N ASP A 190 -24.16 0.00 13.92
CA ASP A 190 -25.01 0.50 12.83
C ASP A 190 -24.20 1.42 11.88
N ALA A 191 -23.28 2.24 12.40
CA ALA A 191 -22.39 3.05 11.60
C ALA A 191 -21.42 2.17 10.77
N MET A 192 -20.88 1.11 11.37
CA MET A 192 -20.05 0.13 10.65
C MET A 192 -20.84 -0.63 9.59
N SER A 193 -22.11 -0.97 9.87
CA SER A 193 -23.00 -1.59 8.89
C SER A 193 -23.27 -0.66 7.70
N ARG A 194 -23.52 0.62 7.94
CA ARG A 194 -23.71 1.63 6.86
C ARG A 194 -22.45 1.76 5.99
N CYS A 195 -21.27 1.73 6.62
CA CYS A 195 -19.99 1.75 5.94
C CYS A 195 -19.85 0.55 4.98
N THR A 196 -20.11 -0.66 5.47
CA THR A 196 -20.10 -1.90 4.65
C THR A 196 -21.11 -1.84 3.53
N GLN A 197 -22.36 -1.46 3.83
CA GLN A 197 -23.44 -1.37 2.83
C GLN A 197 -23.13 -0.35 1.74
N PHE A 198 -22.43 0.75 2.07
CA PHE A 198 -22.03 1.73 1.08
C PHE A 198 -21.11 1.13 0.01
N ILE A 199 -20.06 0.38 0.43
CA ILE A 199 -19.13 -0.26 -0.52
C ILE A 199 -19.83 -1.32 -1.35
N VAL A 200 -20.69 -2.16 -0.73
CA VAL A 200 -21.46 -3.19 -1.46
C VAL A 200 -22.37 -2.55 -2.51
N LYS A 201 -23.12 -1.51 -2.14
CA LYS A 201 -23.99 -0.79 -3.07
C LYS A 201 -23.23 -0.08 -4.19
N LEU A 202 -22.05 0.48 -3.90
CA LEU A 202 -21.21 1.09 -4.91
C LEU A 202 -20.77 0.07 -5.96
N GLN A 203 -20.39 -1.15 -5.53
CA GLN A 203 -20.03 -2.24 -6.42
C GLN A 203 -21.21 -2.76 -7.24
N GLU A 204 -22.42 -2.81 -6.65
CA GLU A 204 -23.64 -3.22 -7.34
C GLU A 204 -24.12 -2.18 -8.35
N PHE A 205 -23.94 -0.89 -8.06
CA PHE A 205 -24.37 0.21 -8.91
C PHE A 205 -23.58 0.24 -10.23
N GLU A 206 -22.26 0.01 -10.17
CA GLU A 206 -21.39 0.03 -11.36
C GLU A 206 -20.51 -1.24 -11.43
N PRO A 207 -21.12 -2.41 -11.64
CA PRO A 207 -20.42 -3.69 -11.56
C PRO A 207 -19.35 -3.88 -12.63
N ASN A 208 -19.41 -3.11 -13.71
CA ASN A 208 -18.42 -3.18 -14.80
C ASN A 208 -17.19 -2.28 -14.52
N TRP A 209 -17.27 -1.37 -13.56
CA TRP A 209 -16.18 -0.47 -13.20
C TRP A 209 -15.37 -0.98 -12.02
N VAL A 210 -15.90 -1.94 -11.29
CA VAL A 210 -15.28 -2.45 -10.08
C VAL A 210 -14.71 -3.84 -10.31
N VAL A 211 -13.42 -3.99 -10.03
CA VAL A 211 -12.76 -5.29 -9.93
C VAL A 211 -12.69 -5.67 -8.44
N PRO A 212 -13.61 -6.52 -7.96
CA PRO A 212 -13.63 -6.89 -6.55
C PRO A 212 -12.37 -7.68 -6.18
N GLY A 213 -11.83 -7.40 -4.99
CA GLY A 213 -10.73 -8.18 -4.42
C GLY A 213 -9.34 -7.83 -4.92
N ALA A 214 -9.20 -6.90 -5.84
CA ALA A 214 -7.89 -6.50 -6.35
C ALA A 214 -7.31 -5.32 -5.58
N LEU A 215 -6.05 -5.45 -5.16
CA LEU A 215 -5.25 -4.34 -4.65
C LEU A 215 -4.37 -3.80 -5.79
N LYS A 216 -4.21 -2.48 -5.89
CA LYS A 216 -3.39 -1.83 -6.95
C LYS A 216 -2.02 -2.46 -7.14
N ALA A 217 -1.32 -2.77 -6.05
CA ALA A 217 0.00 -3.40 -6.13
C ALA A 217 -0.02 -4.76 -6.84
N ALA A 218 -1.11 -5.53 -6.75
CA ALA A 218 -1.22 -6.82 -7.40
C ALA A 218 -1.08 -6.70 -8.93
N PHE A 219 -1.67 -5.67 -9.52
CA PHE A 219 -1.59 -5.45 -10.97
C PHE A 219 -0.15 -5.31 -11.47
N LEU A 220 0.74 -4.62 -10.74
CA LEU A 220 2.15 -4.52 -11.11
C LEU A 220 2.86 -5.88 -11.08
N PHE A 221 2.54 -6.71 -10.08
CA PHE A 221 3.12 -8.04 -9.97
C PHE A 221 2.56 -9.03 -11.01
N GLU A 222 1.39 -8.75 -11.57
CA GLU A 222 0.75 -9.57 -12.61
C GLU A 222 1.24 -9.21 -14.03
N LEU A 223 1.75 -7.98 -14.24
CA LEU A 223 2.29 -7.57 -15.54
C LEU A 223 3.53 -8.34 -15.97
N GLU A 224 4.19 -9.04 -15.05
CA GLU A 224 5.40 -9.84 -15.35
C GLU A 224 5.10 -11.27 -15.77
N GLN A 225 3.85 -11.72 -15.72
CA GLN A 225 3.43 -13.04 -16.13
C GLN A 225 2.99 -13.02 -17.60
#